data_7227bea8a2346bcb1c5b59594930b2dd
#
_entry.id   7227bea8a2346bcb1c5b59594930b2dd
#
_cell.length_a   1.000
_cell.length_b   1.000
_cell.length_c   1.000
_cell.angle_alpha   90.00
_cell.angle_beta   90.00
_cell.angle_gamma   90.00
#
_symmetry.space_group_name_H-M   'P 1'
#
loop_
_entity.id
_entity.type
_entity.pdbx_description
1 polymer ?
#
loop_
_entity_poly.entity_id
_entity_poly.type
_entity_poly.pdbx_seq_one_letter_code
_entity_poly.pdbx_strand_id
1 'polypeptide(L)'
;MEDTAEWINYRNKICYPVEKYLLGFAVRNKERLISAIISNALLNVKVDFEELRKIPVDKSLETIGDFVLDYAIIEHFPKKENTSPREINDFREFYGNNETLHRFSKNCINLQNFILWGPDEREKEIWNQPTTEILADRFEMLIAVIYLEQGIDAVKDFLQKHKFFEEIDNFKKGL
;
A
#
# COMPACT_ATOMS: atom_id res chain seq x y z
N MET A 1 -4.48 -5.30 -28.13
CA MET A 1 -3.04 -5.61 -28.38
C MET A 1 -2.74 -6.86 -27.58
N GLU A 2 -2.32 -7.95 -28.21
CA GLU A 2 -1.95 -9.15 -27.46
C GLU A 2 -0.65 -8.88 -26.70
N ASP A 3 -0.61 -9.26 -25.42
CA ASP A 3 0.59 -9.18 -24.60
C ASP A 3 1.67 -10.08 -25.19
N THR A 4 2.87 -9.55 -25.40
CA THR A 4 4.01 -10.37 -25.82
C THR A 4 4.44 -11.30 -24.68
N ALA A 5 5.02 -12.47 -24.99
CA ALA A 5 5.54 -13.38 -23.97
C ALA A 5 6.61 -12.71 -23.08
N GLU A 6 7.43 -11.83 -23.67
CA GLU A 6 8.44 -11.06 -22.96
C GLU A 6 7.83 -10.08 -21.96
N TRP A 7 6.77 -9.36 -22.35
CA TRP A 7 6.04 -8.47 -21.46
C TRP A 7 5.37 -9.23 -20.31
N ILE A 8 4.72 -10.37 -20.60
CA ILE A 8 4.11 -11.21 -19.58
C ILE A 8 5.16 -11.66 -18.54
N ASN A 9 6.32 -12.11 -19.00
CA ASN A 9 7.40 -12.55 -18.12
C ASN A 9 7.94 -11.39 -17.26
N TYR A 10 8.16 -10.22 -17.86
CA TYR A 10 8.60 -9.05 -17.14
C TYR A 10 7.59 -8.59 -16.08
N ARG A 11 6.34 -8.47 -16.46
CA ARG A 11 5.23 -8.11 -15.56
C ARG A 11 5.15 -9.06 -14.36
N ASN A 12 5.23 -10.36 -14.61
CA ASN A 12 5.25 -11.35 -13.53
C ASN A 12 6.48 -11.20 -12.63
N LYS A 13 7.65 -10.93 -13.20
CA LYS A 13 8.89 -10.73 -12.44
C LYS A 13 8.81 -9.55 -11.48
N ILE A 14 8.21 -8.42 -11.88
CA ILE A 14 8.08 -7.25 -11.01
C ILE A 14 6.99 -7.41 -9.96
N CYS A 15 5.91 -8.16 -10.24
CA CYS A 15 4.85 -8.42 -9.27
C CYS A 15 5.21 -9.49 -8.24
N TYR A 16 6.02 -10.48 -8.62
CA TYR A 16 6.32 -11.65 -7.80
C TYR A 16 6.86 -11.35 -6.39
N PRO A 17 7.79 -10.38 -6.18
CA PRO A 17 8.27 -10.06 -4.84
C PRO A 17 7.14 -9.58 -3.92
N VAL A 18 6.27 -8.71 -4.43
CA VAL A 18 5.11 -8.18 -3.68
C VAL A 18 4.16 -9.32 -3.32
N GLU A 19 3.80 -10.14 -4.30
CA GLU A 19 2.89 -11.27 -4.10
C GLU A 19 3.42 -12.27 -3.09
N LYS A 20 4.70 -12.64 -3.22
CA LYS A 20 5.30 -13.69 -2.39
C LYS A 20 5.62 -13.22 -0.98
N TYR A 21 6.24 -12.05 -0.84
CA TYR A 21 6.83 -11.64 0.45
C TYR A 21 5.92 -10.69 1.22
N LEU A 22 5.07 -9.93 0.54
CA LEU A 22 4.21 -8.95 1.16
C LEU A 22 2.77 -9.47 1.27
N LEU A 23 2.12 -9.79 0.15
CA LEU A 23 0.71 -10.20 0.14
C LEU A 23 0.51 -11.64 0.62
N GLY A 24 1.29 -12.58 0.12
CA GLY A 24 1.15 -14.01 0.38
C GLY A 24 0.21 -14.73 -0.59
N PHE A 25 -0.25 -14.03 -1.63
CA PHE A 25 -1.08 -14.59 -2.71
C PHE A 25 -0.77 -13.93 -4.06
N ALA A 26 -1.16 -14.61 -5.15
CA ALA A 26 -1.01 -14.10 -6.50
C ALA A 26 -2.18 -13.18 -6.88
N VAL A 27 -1.88 -11.98 -7.36
CA VAL A 27 -2.87 -11.00 -7.86
C VAL A 27 -3.22 -11.33 -9.30
N ARG A 28 -4.51 -11.44 -9.63
CA ARG A 28 -4.96 -11.70 -11.00
C ARG A 28 -4.74 -10.51 -11.92
N ASN A 29 -5.12 -9.33 -11.45
CA ASN A 29 -4.90 -8.09 -12.20
C ASN A 29 -3.52 -7.49 -11.89
N LYS A 30 -2.50 -7.95 -12.64
CA LYS A 30 -1.11 -7.49 -12.47
C LYS A 30 -0.94 -6.00 -12.76
N GLU A 31 -1.70 -5.44 -13.68
CA GLU A 31 -1.62 -4.01 -14.00
C GLU A 31 -2.09 -3.14 -12.83
N ARG A 32 -3.14 -3.58 -12.13
CA ARG A 32 -3.58 -2.92 -10.90
C ARG A 32 -2.50 -2.97 -9.82
N LEU A 33 -1.83 -4.11 -9.64
CA LEU A 33 -0.73 -4.22 -8.69
C LEU A 33 0.43 -3.30 -9.08
N ILE A 34 0.81 -3.27 -10.36
CA ILE A 34 1.86 -2.38 -10.88
C ILE A 34 1.47 -0.92 -10.63
N SER A 35 0.23 -0.53 -10.91
CA SER A 35 -0.28 0.82 -10.65
C SER A 35 -0.09 1.25 -9.18
N ALA A 36 -0.28 0.32 -8.24
CA ALA A 36 -0.08 0.58 -6.81
C ALA A 36 1.40 0.73 -6.42
N ILE A 37 2.32 0.05 -7.12
CA ILE A 37 3.75 0.01 -6.75
C ILE A 37 4.66 0.81 -7.68
N ILE A 38 4.17 1.43 -8.74
CA ILE A 38 4.99 2.23 -9.65
C ILE A 38 4.97 3.71 -9.26
N SER A 39 6.13 4.36 -9.26
CA SER A 39 6.19 5.81 -9.07
C SER A 39 5.96 6.57 -10.38
N ASN A 40 5.36 7.76 -10.29
CA ASN A 40 5.18 8.63 -11.45
C ASN A 40 6.52 9.07 -12.07
N ALA A 41 7.57 9.23 -11.26
CA ALA A 41 8.87 9.63 -11.74
C ALA A 41 9.53 8.56 -12.63
N LEU A 42 9.26 7.27 -12.33
CA LEU A 42 9.75 6.18 -13.18
C LEU A 42 9.13 6.23 -14.58
N LEU A 43 7.87 6.64 -14.70
CA LEU A 43 7.19 6.72 -16.00
C LEU A 43 7.74 7.82 -16.91
N ASN A 44 8.47 8.78 -16.35
CA ASN A 44 9.09 9.89 -17.10
C ASN A 44 10.51 9.60 -17.61
N VAL A 45 11.08 8.44 -17.26
CA VAL A 45 12.41 8.03 -17.73
C VAL A 45 12.31 6.86 -18.72
N LYS A 46 13.42 6.51 -19.37
CA LYS A 46 13.46 5.33 -20.23
C LYS A 46 13.29 4.07 -19.38
N VAL A 47 12.30 3.26 -19.71
CA VAL A 47 12.02 1.96 -19.07
C VAL A 47 12.30 0.82 -20.04
N ASP A 48 12.50 -0.38 -19.50
CA ASP A 48 12.83 -1.56 -20.29
C ASP A 48 11.69 -1.97 -21.24
N PHE A 49 10.45 -1.70 -20.82
CA PHE A 49 9.25 -2.00 -21.60
C PHE A 49 8.35 -0.78 -21.70
N GLU A 50 8.03 -0.38 -22.93
CA GLU A 50 7.10 0.74 -23.18
C GLU A 50 5.67 0.48 -22.66
N GLU A 51 5.30 -0.80 -22.52
CA GLU A 51 4.04 -1.22 -21.91
C GLU A 51 3.91 -0.74 -20.46
N LEU A 52 5.02 -0.66 -19.71
CA LEU A 52 5.01 -0.15 -18.34
C LEU A 52 4.53 1.30 -18.26
N ARG A 53 4.85 2.13 -19.27
CA ARG A 53 4.39 3.52 -19.36
C ARG A 53 2.90 3.66 -19.64
N LYS A 54 2.27 2.62 -20.17
CA LYS A 54 0.84 2.60 -20.46
C LYS A 54 -0.01 2.28 -19.24
N ILE A 55 0.61 1.78 -18.17
CA ILE A 55 -0.08 1.52 -16.91
C ILE A 55 -0.15 2.84 -16.13
N PRO A 56 -1.33 3.46 -16.00
CA PRO A 56 -1.47 4.69 -15.25
C PRO A 56 -1.27 4.42 -13.76
N VAL A 57 -0.74 5.40 -13.04
CA VAL A 57 -0.90 5.43 -11.58
C VAL A 57 -2.35 5.80 -11.30
N ASP A 58 -3.14 4.81 -10.96
CA ASP A 58 -4.58 4.97 -10.72
C ASP A 58 -4.82 5.49 -9.31
N LYS A 59 -4.98 6.82 -9.20
CA LYS A 59 -5.29 7.47 -7.92
C LYS A 59 -6.62 7.06 -7.30
N SER A 60 -7.53 6.43 -8.07
CA SER A 60 -8.75 5.90 -7.49
C SER A 60 -8.46 4.76 -6.50
N LEU A 61 -7.35 4.05 -6.68
CA LEU A 61 -6.90 3.02 -5.74
C LEU A 61 -6.57 3.61 -4.35
N GLU A 62 -5.93 4.78 -4.30
CA GLU A 62 -5.66 5.49 -3.05
C GLU A 62 -6.98 5.78 -2.31
N THR A 63 -7.93 6.39 -2.99
CA THR A 63 -9.25 6.70 -2.42
C THR A 63 -10.00 5.44 -1.96
N ILE A 64 -10.01 4.38 -2.77
CA ILE A 64 -10.65 3.11 -2.40
C ILE A 64 -9.95 2.52 -1.18
N GLY A 65 -8.63 2.53 -1.17
CA GLY A 65 -7.82 1.98 -0.08
C GLY A 65 -8.02 2.70 1.24
N ASP A 66 -8.07 4.04 1.21
CA ASP A 66 -8.37 4.87 2.38
C ASP A 66 -9.72 4.46 3.01
N PHE A 67 -10.80 4.42 2.23
CA PHE A 67 -12.11 3.99 2.74
C PHE A 67 -12.13 2.55 3.27
N VAL A 68 -11.44 1.64 2.59
CA VAL A 68 -11.38 0.23 3.00
C VAL A 68 -10.57 0.06 4.28
N LEU A 69 -9.46 0.78 4.39
CA LEU A 69 -8.62 0.79 5.58
C LEU A 69 -9.35 1.39 6.77
N ASP A 70 -9.99 2.54 6.58
CA ASP A 70 -10.83 3.18 7.59
C ASP A 70 -11.91 2.23 8.12
N TYR A 71 -12.59 1.51 7.22
CA TYR A 71 -13.57 0.51 7.61
C TYR A 71 -12.94 -0.62 8.44
N ALA A 72 -11.79 -1.16 8.02
CA ALA A 72 -11.11 -2.22 8.75
C ALA A 72 -10.63 -1.75 10.14
N ILE A 73 -10.16 -0.51 10.25
CA ILE A 73 -9.77 0.12 11.52
C ILE A 73 -10.99 0.26 12.44
N ILE A 74 -12.11 0.81 11.93
CA ILE A 74 -13.32 1.01 12.72
C ILE A 74 -13.92 -0.33 13.18
N GLU A 75 -13.82 -1.39 12.36
CA GLU A 75 -14.29 -2.71 12.75
C GLU A 75 -13.45 -3.32 13.88
N HIS A 76 -12.17 -2.95 13.97
CA HIS A 76 -11.28 -3.33 15.07
C HIS A 76 -11.53 -2.53 16.37
N PHE A 77 -12.30 -1.45 16.30
CA PHE A 77 -12.61 -0.63 17.47
C PHE A 77 -13.27 -1.47 18.58
N PRO A 78 -12.77 -1.41 19.84
CA PRO A 78 -13.37 -2.14 20.95
C PRO A 78 -14.76 -1.59 21.28
N LYS A 79 -15.79 -2.35 20.90
CA LYS A 79 -17.19 -1.97 21.15
C LYS A 79 -17.46 -1.90 22.65
N LYS A 80 -17.89 -0.74 23.13
CA LYS A 80 -18.34 -0.48 24.50
C LYS A 80 -19.77 0.03 24.48
N GLU A 81 -20.51 -0.22 25.56
CA GLU A 81 -21.79 0.48 25.76
C GLU A 81 -21.56 1.99 25.82
N ASN A 82 -22.35 2.76 25.08
CA ASN A 82 -22.28 4.21 25.03
C ASN A 82 -21.02 4.81 24.35
N THR A 83 -20.41 4.09 23.38
CA THR A 83 -19.35 4.65 22.56
C THR A 83 -19.84 5.87 21.79
N SER A 84 -19.13 6.98 21.90
CA SER A 84 -19.44 8.21 21.17
C SER A 84 -18.88 8.18 19.75
N PRO A 85 -19.49 8.90 18.78
CA PRO A 85 -18.92 9.07 17.45
C PRO A 85 -17.50 9.66 17.46
N ARG A 86 -17.21 10.49 18.44
CA ARG A 86 -15.87 11.10 18.62
C ARG A 86 -14.82 10.05 18.94
N GLU A 87 -15.11 9.12 19.86
CA GLU A 87 -14.16 8.04 20.20
C GLU A 87 -13.83 7.16 18.98
N ILE A 88 -14.83 6.88 18.13
CA ILE A 88 -14.61 6.13 16.89
C ILE A 88 -13.71 6.91 15.93
N ASN A 89 -13.98 8.22 15.76
CA ASN A 89 -13.15 9.06 14.88
C ASN A 89 -11.74 9.23 15.40
N ASP A 90 -11.55 9.44 16.72
CA ASP A 90 -10.22 9.56 17.33
C ASP A 90 -9.42 8.24 17.17
N PHE A 91 -10.09 7.09 17.29
CA PHE A 91 -9.48 5.79 17.05
C PHE A 91 -9.07 5.61 15.59
N ARG A 92 -9.97 5.93 14.65
CA ARG A 92 -9.68 5.88 13.22
C ARG A 92 -8.49 6.77 12.87
N GLU A 93 -8.48 8.02 13.33
CA GLU A 93 -7.38 8.96 13.10
C GLU A 93 -6.06 8.49 13.72
N PHE A 94 -6.12 7.85 14.88
CA PHE A 94 -4.92 7.32 15.55
C PHE A 94 -4.17 6.29 14.70
N TYR A 95 -4.91 5.36 14.04
CA TYR A 95 -4.31 4.32 13.22
C TYR A 95 -4.19 4.69 11.75
N GLY A 96 -5.09 5.52 11.20
CA GLY A 96 -5.25 5.78 9.78
C GLY A 96 -4.60 7.07 9.28
N ASN A 97 -3.97 7.91 10.12
CA ASN A 97 -3.33 9.12 9.61
C ASN A 97 -2.05 8.81 8.82
N ASN A 98 -1.74 9.67 7.85
CA ASN A 98 -0.65 9.47 6.90
C ASN A 98 0.72 9.30 7.56
N GLU A 99 1.03 10.01 8.64
CA GLU A 99 2.29 9.85 9.38
C GLU A 99 2.42 8.43 9.95
N THR A 100 1.35 7.94 10.55
CA THR A 100 1.29 6.60 11.13
C THR A 100 1.41 5.52 10.05
N LEU A 101 0.66 5.66 8.95
CA LEU A 101 0.71 4.75 7.81
C LEU A 101 2.07 4.75 7.13
N HIS A 102 2.68 5.92 6.93
CA HIS A 102 4.02 6.04 6.37
C HIS A 102 5.06 5.33 7.25
N ARG A 103 5.02 5.57 8.57
CA ARG A 103 5.94 4.96 9.54
C ARG A 103 5.78 3.43 9.57
N PHE A 104 4.56 2.93 9.60
CA PHE A 104 4.26 1.51 9.53
C PHE A 104 4.78 0.89 8.23
N SER A 105 4.45 1.50 7.10
CA SER A 105 4.84 1.04 5.76
C SER A 105 6.36 0.95 5.62
N LYS A 106 7.08 1.93 6.16
CA LYS A 106 8.53 2.01 6.09
C LYS A 106 9.22 1.00 7.01
N ASN A 107 8.81 0.97 8.28
CA ASN A 107 9.60 0.30 9.31
C ASN A 107 9.15 -1.14 9.59
N CYS A 108 7.87 -1.47 9.34
CA CYS A 108 7.34 -2.79 9.66
C CYS A 108 7.26 -3.69 8.44
N ILE A 109 6.78 -3.17 7.32
CA ILE A 109 6.64 -3.98 6.10
C ILE A 109 7.68 -3.67 5.02
N ASN A 110 8.55 -2.68 5.25
CA ASN A 110 9.60 -2.26 4.31
C ASN A 110 9.07 -2.01 2.89
N LEU A 111 7.90 -1.34 2.79
CA LEU A 111 7.18 -1.16 1.53
C LEU A 111 8.04 -0.48 0.45
N GLN A 112 8.97 0.41 0.85
CA GLN A 112 9.91 1.08 -0.06
C GLN A 112 10.72 0.12 -0.93
N ASN A 113 10.96 -1.10 -0.47
CA ASN A 113 11.71 -2.12 -1.22
C ASN A 113 10.90 -2.77 -2.35
N PHE A 114 9.58 -2.60 -2.33
CA PHE A 114 8.65 -3.16 -3.31
C PHE A 114 8.17 -2.13 -4.33
N ILE A 115 8.46 -0.83 -4.12
CA ILE A 115 8.07 0.23 -5.04
C ILE A 115 9.07 0.34 -6.18
N LEU A 116 8.56 0.50 -7.39
CA LEU A 116 9.33 0.79 -8.59
C LEU A 116 9.60 2.30 -8.67
N TRP A 117 10.72 2.71 -8.05
CA TRP A 117 11.11 4.11 -7.96
C TRP A 117 11.79 4.60 -9.24
N GLY A 118 11.60 5.88 -9.55
CA GLY A 118 12.46 6.58 -10.50
C GLY A 118 13.91 6.69 -9.99
N PRO A 119 14.91 6.87 -10.88
CA PRO A 119 16.32 6.96 -10.47
C PRO A 119 16.57 8.03 -9.42
N ASP A 120 16.06 9.24 -9.62
CA ASP A 120 16.25 10.38 -8.72
C ASP A 120 15.58 10.14 -7.36
N GLU A 121 14.40 9.49 -7.36
CA GLU A 121 13.68 9.16 -6.13
C GLU A 121 14.46 8.15 -5.30
N ARG A 122 15.06 7.17 -5.97
CA ARG A 122 15.89 6.14 -5.34
C ARG A 122 17.19 6.73 -4.80
N GLU A 123 17.87 7.56 -5.58
CA GLU A 123 19.12 8.21 -5.16
C GLU A 123 18.90 9.10 -3.93
N LYS A 124 17.80 9.84 -3.90
CA LYS A 124 17.45 10.74 -2.79
C LYS A 124 16.76 10.05 -1.64
N GLU A 125 16.47 8.74 -1.77
CA GLU A 125 15.68 7.98 -0.78
C GLU A 125 14.47 8.78 -0.28
N ILE A 126 13.61 9.23 -1.21
CA ILE A 126 12.53 10.17 -0.92
C ILE A 126 11.59 9.72 0.21
N TRP A 127 11.49 8.41 0.42
CA TRP A 127 10.74 7.83 1.54
C TRP A 127 11.35 8.10 2.92
N ASN A 128 12.57 8.68 2.99
CA ASN A 128 13.24 9.09 4.22
C ASN A 128 13.06 10.58 4.52
N GLN A 129 12.48 11.37 3.62
CA GLN A 129 12.28 12.80 3.83
C GLN A 129 11.20 13.06 4.89
N PRO A 130 11.41 14.01 5.81
CA PRO A 130 10.53 14.24 6.97
C PRO A 130 9.08 14.60 6.61
N THR A 131 8.87 15.20 5.45
CA THR A 131 7.56 15.71 5.00
C THR A 131 6.88 14.79 3.98
N THR A 132 7.42 13.60 3.73
CA THR A 132 6.84 12.71 2.73
C THR A 132 5.78 11.78 3.34
N GLU A 133 4.68 11.66 2.65
CA GLU A 133 3.59 10.71 2.96
C GLU A 133 3.49 9.61 1.89
N ILE A 134 4.44 9.58 0.95
CA ILE A 134 4.38 8.73 -0.25
C ILE A 134 4.16 7.24 0.05
N LEU A 135 4.67 6.73 1.17
CA LEU A 135 4.44 5.34 1.55
C LEU A 135 3.06 5.10 2.17
N ALA A 136 2.40 6.15 2.70
CA ALA A 136 1.01 6.07 3.13
C ALA A 136 0.10 5.88 1.92
N ASP A 137 0.22 6.75 0.91
CA ASP A 137 -0.55 6.65 -0.33
C ASP A 137 -0.37 5.27 -1.00
N ARG A 138 0.87 4.77 -1.04
CA ARG A 138 1.18 3.45 -1.61
C ARG A 138 0.59 2.30 -0.79
N PHE A 139 0.56 2.44 0.51
CA PHE A 139 -0.07 1.46 1.39
C PHE A 139 -1.57 1.39 1.15
N GLU A 140 -2.24 2.53 1.08
CA GLU A 140 -3.67 2.61 0.76
C GLU A 140 -3.95 1.98 -0.62
N MET A 141 -3.17 2.32 -1.65
CA MET A 141 -3.31 1.69 -2.97
C MET A 141 -3.15 0.17 -2.90
N LEU A 142 -2.24 -0.34 -2.06
CA LEU A 142 -2.04 -1.78 -1.87
C LEU A 142 -3.25 -2.42 -1.15
N ILE A 143 -3.80 -1.75 -0.14
CA ILE A 143 -5.06 -2.16 0.52
C ILE A 143 -6.20 -2.27 -0.49
N ALA A 144 -6.32 -1.28 -1.39
CA ALA A 144 -7.29 -1.35 -2.48
C ALA A 144 -7.09 -2.57 -3.39
N VAL A 145 -5.84 -2.89 -3.75
CA VAL A 145 -5.53 -4.08 -4.56
C VAL A 145 -5.99 -5.36 -3.84
N ILE A 146 -5.66 -5.51 -2.55
CA ILE A 146 -6.07 -6.66 -1.76
C ILE A 146 -7.60 -6.78 -1.73
N TYR A 147 -8.29 -5.68 -1.44
CA TYR A 147 -9.74 -5.62 -1.37
C TYR A 147 -10.41 -5.99 -2.69
N LEU A 148 -9.96 -5.42 -3.81
CA LEU A 148 -10.52 -5.66 -5.13
C LEU A 148 -10.23 -7.08 -5.66
N GLU A 149 -9.21 -7.75 -5.14
CA GLU A 149 -8.88 -9.14 -5.50
C GLU A 149 -9.61 -10.16 -4.63
N GLN A 150 -9.71 -9.95 -3.33
CA GLN A 150 -10.16 -10.96 -2.37
C GLN A 150 -11.15 -10.46 -1.31
N GLY A 151 -11.51 -9.18 -1.31
CA GLY A 151 -12.49 -8.62 -0.38
C GLY A 151 -11.91 -8.21 0.96
N ILE A 152 -12.81 -7.77 1.87
CA ILE A 152 -12.45 -7.14 3.14
C ILE A 152 -11.76 -8.11 4.11
N ASP A 153 -12.12 -9.38 4.11
CA ASP A 153 -11.52 -10.36 5.03
C ASP A 153 -10.04 -10.56 4.72
N ALA A 154 -9.64 -10.56 3.44
CA ALA A 154 -8.24 -10.60 3.06
C ALA A 154 -7.45 -9.35 3.49
N VAL A 155 -8.11 -8.18 3.51
CA VAL A 155 -7.50 -6.96 4.06
C VAL A 155 -7.24 -7.13 5.57
N LYS A 156 -8.21 -7.62 6.33
CA LYS A 156 -8.05 -7.87 7.77
C LYS A 156 -6.95 -8.89 8.05
N ASP A 157 -6.91 -9.98 7.29
CA ASP A 157 -5.87 -11.00 7.39
C ASP A 157 -4.47 -10.41 7.09
N PHE A 158 -4.37 -9.52 6.10
CA PHE A 158 -3.14 -8.80 5.79
C PHE A 158 -2.71 -7.90 6.95
N LEU A 159 -3.61 -7.10 7.51
CA LEU A 159 -3.32 -6.23 8.66
C LEU A 159 -2.90 -7.05 9.88
N GLN A 160 -3.58 -8.16 10.15
CA GLN A 160 -3.24 -9.08 11.25
C GLN A 160 -1.88 -9.76 11.03
N LYS A 161 -1.61 -10.28 9.83
CA LYS A 161 -0.33 -10.90 9.46
C LYS A 161 0.85 -9.99 9.73
N HIS A 162 0.70 -8.70 9.42
CA HIS A 162 1.74 -7.69 9.61
C HIS A 162 1.66 -6.97 10.96
N LYS A 163 0.81 -7.43 11.88
CA LYS A 163 0.65 -6.88 13.25
C LYS A 163 0.35 -5.39 13.28
N PHE A 164 -0.45 -4.91 12.32
CA PHE A 164 -0.69 -3.49 12.08
C PHE A 164 -1.01 -2.72 13.36
N PHE A 165 -1.99 -3.15 14.12
CA PHE A 165 -2.42 -2.48 15.34
C PHE A 165 -1.37 -2.54 16.45
N GLU A 166 -0.74 -3.71 16.65
CA GLU A 166 0.29 -3.91 17.67
C GLU A 166 1.53 -3.02 17.41
N GLU A 167 1.99 -2.96 16.16
CA GLU A 167 3.16 -2.18 15.78
C GLU A 167 2.90 -0.67 15.92
N ILE A 168 1.70 -0.19 15.55
CA ILE A 168 1.32 1.21 15.73
C ILE A 168 1.23 1.56 17.22
N ASP A 169 0.64 0.69 18.04
CA ASP A 169 0.60 0.86 19.48
C ASP A 169 2.01 0.96 20.10
N ASN A 170 2.93 0.12 19.62
CA ASN A 170 4.32 0.14 20.07
C ASN A 170 5.02 1.46 19.71
N PHE A 171 4.77 2.01 18.52
CA PHE A 171 5.32 3.31 18.11
C PHE A 171 4.86 4.44 19.02
N LYS A 172 3.58 4.43 19.37
CA LYS A 172 2.96 5.51 20.17
C LYS A 172 3.32 5.44 21.66
N LYS A 173 3.63 4.23 22.17
CA LYS A 173 4.10 4.03 23.55
C LYS A 173 5.58 4.34 23.74
N GLY A 174 6.38 4.30 22.68
CA GLY A 174 7.82 4.60 22.71
C GLY A 174 8.16 6.08 22.57
N LEU A 175 7.13 6.93 22.46
CA LEU A 175 7.21 8.39 22.48
C LEU A 175 6.89 8.92 23.88
#